data_1538e6f3fa36d8b6e09935c4568ceaac
#
_entry.id   1538e6f3fa36d8b6e09935c4568ceaac
#
_cell.length_a   1.000
_cell.length_b   1.000
_cell.length_c   1.000
_cell.angle_alpha   90.00
_cell.angle_beta   90.00
_cell.angle_gamma   90.00
#
_symmetry.space_group_name_H-M   'P 1'
#
loop_
_entity.id
_entity.type
_entity.pdbx_description
1 polymer ?
#
loop_
_entity_poly.entity_id
_entity_poly.type
_entity_poly.pdbx_seq_one_letter_code
_entity_poly.pdbx_strand_id
1 'polypeptide(L)'
;MHRRRVGHDYPSRRIYLLTMTVEGRRPLLGQLVGQVGITPEETTARMELSPLGRRVQEEWFAVTTHHPEVSVIALQLMPDHLHGILFVEQSMQQHLGSIVSGFKASTNKAYRQLVLGQETAATPQHSEPASAPSAAPVGCAVALPQQKRDRSHESRRYGQFWSLGYNDHILSGQGELDSWRRYLADNPRRLFLRRQFPDLFRVSFGLQIGPFTCSAVGNRFLLGYPRRMQVQCSTHLYEPDIQQTIACYMAAARSGAVLVSPAISEGEKRTMRAAFDAGLPLIFISASGLTSFSKPGGAFFDACAAGRLLILSPWEHQNQQSKLTRPMCMQMNELARLIAETPPQSSEQPN
;
A
#
# COMPACT_ATOMS: atom_id res chain seq x y z
N MET A 1 -6.96 7.20 -14.00
CA MET A 1 -6.51 7.66 -12.68
C MET A 1 -5.70 8.93 -12.87
N HIS A 2 -6.15 10.06 -12.33
CA HIS A 2 -5.35 11.28 -12.32
C HIS A 2 -4.17 11.07 -11.36
N ARG A 3 -2.97 10.98 -11.91
CA ARG A 3 -1.74 10.71 -11.17
C ARG A 3 -1.14 11.96 -10.52
N ARG A 4 -1.69 13.14 -10.79
CA ARG A 4 -1.26 14.43 -10.25
C ARG A 4 -2.46 15.31 -9.95
N ARG A 5 -2.35 16.14 -8.91
CA ARG A 5 -3.39 17.09 -8.57
C ARG A 5 -3.39 18.23 -9.58
N VAL A 6 -4.48 18.35 -10.34
CA VAL A 6 -4.65 19.43 -11.32
C VAL A 6 -4.75 20.77 -10.59
N GLY A 7 -4.01 21.79 -11.07
CA GLY A 7 -4.01 23.14 -10.48
C GLY A 7 -3.18 23.29 -9.20
N HIS A 8 -2.38 22.28 -8.81
CA HIS A 8 -1.47 22.41 -7.67
C HIS A 8 -0.16 23.07 -8.07
N ASP A 9 0.32 24.01 -7.24
CA ASP A 9 1.60 24.69 -7.39
C ASP A 9 2.73 23.79 -6.84
N TYR A 10 3.28 22.93 -7.68
CA TYR A 10 4.36 22.02 -7.34
C TYR A 10 5.72 22.66 -7.03
N PRO A 11 6.07 23.85 -7.55
CA PRO A 11 7.25 24.61 -7.11
C PRO A 11 7.17 25.14 -5.69
N SER A 12 6.00 25.29 -5.11
CA SER A 12 5.84 25.91 -3.78
C SER A 12 6.34 25.00 -2.63
N ARG A 13 6.65 25.66 -1.49
CA ARG A 13 7.10 24.99 -0.28
C ARG A 13 6.10 23.94 0.22
N ARG A 14 6.43 22.66 0.07
CA ARG A 14 5.55 21.52 0.44
C ARG A 14 6.37 20.25 0.66
N ILE A 15 5.77 19.30 1.39
CA ILE A 15 6.30 17.94 1.54
C ILE A 15 5.54 17.00 0.61
N TYR A 16 6.27 16.21 -0.15
CA TYR A 16 5.72 15.26 -1.11
C TYR A 16 6.18 13.84 -0.80
N LEU A 17 5.22 12.92 -0.66
CA LEU A 17 5.49 11.50 -0.73
C LEU A 17 5.40 11.06 -2.19
N LEU A 18 6.48 10.53 -2.72
CA LEU A 18 6.58 10.04 -4.09
C LEU A 18 6.62 8.51 -4.10
N THR A 19 5.90 7.91 -5.05
CA THR A 19 5.98 6.47 -5.29
C THR A 19 6.33 6.24 -6.75
N MET A 20 7.43 5.52 -7.00
CA MET A 20 7.87 5.11 -8.33
C MET A 20 7.98 3.59 -8.40
N THR A 21 7.48 3.01 -9.48
CA THR A 21 7.39 1.56 -9.66
C THR A 21 8.30 1.14 -10.79
N VAL A 22 9.02 0.03 -10.60
CA VAL A 22 9.78 -0.63 -11.66
C VAL A 22 8.79 -1.21 -12.69
N GLU A 23 9.09 -1.05 -13.96
CA GLU A 23 8.25 -1.55 -15.05
C GLU A 23 8.05 -3.08 -14.94
N GLY A 24 6.79 -3.50 -15.07
CA GLY A 24 6.40 -4.89 -14.89
C GLY A 24 6.55 -5.43 -13.46
N ARG A 25 6.72 -4.57 -12.46
CA ARG A 25 6.91 -4.99 -11.07
C ARG A 25 8.09 -5.95 -10.86
N ARG A 26 9.11 -5.86 -11.69
CA ARG A 26 10.32 -6.69 -11.58
C ARG A 26 11.10 -6.35 -10.31
N PRO A 27 11.53 -7.33 -9.50
CA PRO A 27 12.22 -7.10 -8.22
C PRO A 27 13.71 -6.76 -8.41
N LEU A 28 14.01 -5.66 -9.13
CA LEU A 28 15.37 -5.28 -9.53
C LEU A 28 16.15 -4.51 -8.47
N LEU A 29 15.45 -3.93 -7.46
CA LEU A 29 16.08 -3.08 -6.46
C LEU A 29 16.72 -3.85 -5.32
N GLY A 30 16.46 -5.14 -5.21
CA GLY A 30 16.99 -6.01 -4.18
C GLY A 30 16.00 -7.06 -3.73
N GLN A 31 16.37 -7.76 -2.68
CA GLN A 31 15.56 -8.81 -2.08
C GLN A 31 15.15 -8.42 -0.67
N LEU A 32 14.01 -8.97 -0.26
CA LEU A 32 13.50 -8.81 1.09
C LEU A 32 13.98 -10.01 1.92
N VAL A 33 14.70 -9.73 3.00
CA VAL A 33 15.17 -10.72 3.97
C VAL A 33 14.58 -10.42 5.33
N GLY A 34 14.31 -11.46 6.12
CA GLY A 34 13.74 -11.29 7.45
C GLY A 34 13.60 -12.59 8.21
N GLN A 35 13.13 -12.45 9.43
CA GLN A 35 12.84 -13.56 10.32
C GLN A 35 11.48 -13.33 10.96
N VAL A 36 10.62 -14.36 10.93
CA VAL A 36 9.34 -14.34 11.61
C VAL A 36 9.58 -14.42 13.12
N GLY A 37 9.06 -13.44 13.86
CA GLY A 37 9.04 -13.45 15.32
C GLY A 37 7.87 -14.27 15.88
N ILE A 38 7.83 -14.43 17.20
CA ILE A 38 6.70 -15.06 17.91
C ILE A 38 5.45 -14.22 17.73
N THR A 39 5.62 -12.90 17.77
CA THR A 39 4.56 -11.94 17.45
C THR A 39 4.86 -11.20 16.14
N PRO A 40 3.85 -10.62 15.47
CA PRO A 40 4.08 -9.81 14.28
C PRO A 40 5.03 -8.63 14.52
N GLU A 41 5.00 -8.04 15.71
CA GLU A 41 5.83 -6.91 16.12
C GLU A 41 7.31 -7.31 16.23
N GLU A 42 7.59 -8.54 16.67
CA GLU A 42 8.96 -9.09 16.78
C GLU A 42 9.51 -9.52 15.42
N THR A 43 8.67 -9.63 14.39
CA THR A 43 9.11 -9.97 13.05
C THR A 43 10.00 -8.86 12.51
N THR A 44 11.22 -9.24 12.15
CA THR A 44 12.19 -8.32 11.53
C THR A 44 12.27 -8.58 10.04
N ALA A 45 12.33 -7.50 9.26
CA ALA A 45 12.59 -7.61 7.84
C ALA A 45 13.28 -6.35 7.32
N ARG A 46 14.18 -6.53 6.36
CA ARG A 46 14.90 -5.44 5.71
C ARG A 46 15.10 -5.73 4.23
N MET A 47 15.42 -4.69 3.51
CA MET A 47 15.85 -4.82 2.12
C MET A 47 17.38 -5.06 2.05
N GLU A 48 17.78 -6.10 1.36
CA GLU A 48 19.15 -6.27 0.88
C GLU A 48 19.21 -5.75 -0.55
N LEU A 49 19.84 -4.59 -0.72
CA LEU A 49 19.84 -3.88 -2.00
C LEU A 49 20.74 -4.58 -3.01
N SER A 50 20.25 -4.68 -4.24
CA SER A 50 21.06 -5.06 -5.40
C SER A 50 22.09 -3.95 -5.73
N PRO A 51 23.09 -4.19 -6.57
CA PRO A 51 23.96 -3.12 -7.08
C PRO A 51 23.16 -1.95 -7.69
N LEU A 52 22.09 -2.26 -8.44
CA LEU A 52 21.18 -1.26 -8.97
C LEU A 52 20.42 -0.52 -7.87
N GLY A 53 19.92 -1.25 -6.85
CA GLY A 53 19.22 -0.67 -5.72
C GLY A 53 20.08 0.31 -4.94
N ARG A 54 21.36 -0.03 -4.71
CA ARG A 54 22.34 0.89 -4.09
C ARG A 54 22.54 2.16 -4.93
N ARG A 55 22.68 2.00 -6.24
CA ARG A 55 22.81 3.17 -7.13
C ARG A 55 21.56 4.04 -7.13
N VAL A 56 20.38 3.45 -7.11
CA VAL A 56 19.10 4.18 -6.97
C VAL A 56 19.04 4.94 -5.65
N GLN A 57 19.52 4.35 -4.56
CA GLN A 57 19.61 5.01 -3.26
C GLN A 57 20.55 6.23 -3.28
N GLU A 58 21.75 6.07 -3.85
CA GLU A 58 22.73 7.14 -4.00
C GLU A 58 22.16 8.30 -4.81
N GLU A 59 21.56 8.02 -5.97
CA GLU A 59 20.94 9.04 -6.83
C GLU A 59 19.77 9.75 -6.14
N TRP A 60 19.02 9.06 -5.27
CA TRP A 60 17.96 9.70 -4.51
C TRP A 60 18.51 10.73 -3.51
N PHE A 61 19.54 10.38 -2.77
CA PHE A 61 20.18 11.32 -1.84
C PHE A 61 20.95 12.41 -2.55
N ALA A 62 21.44 12.20 -3.76
CA ALA A 62 22.09 13.23 -4.58
C ALA A 62 21.11 14.30 -5.07
N VAL A 63 19.80 14.11 -4.97
CA VAL A 63 18.79 15.13 -5.32
C VAL A 63 19.07 16.45 -4.59
N THR A 64 19.40 16.43 -3.30
CA THR A 64 19.71 17.64 -2.53
C THR A 64 20.97 18.37 -3.04
N THR A 65 21.94 17.63 -3.58
CA THR A 65 23.16 18.24 -4.16
C THR A 65 22.85 18.98 -5.46
N HIS A 66 21.94 18.43 -6.29
CA HIS A 66 21.55 19.04 -7.57
C HIS A 66 20.46 20.09 -7.43
N HIS A 67 19.66 20.01 -6.37
CA HIS A 67 18.54 20.89 -6.06
C HIS A 67 18.61 21.33 -4.59
N PRO A 68 19.43 22.35 -4.26
CA PRO A 68 19.63 22.77 -2.86
C PRO A 68 18.36 23.25 -2.16
N GLU A 69 17.35 23.65 -2.94
CA GLU A 69 16.02 24.03 -2.45
C GLU A 69 15.15 22.84 -2.00
N VAL A 70 15.64 21.59 -2.18
CA VAL A 70 14.90 20.36 -1.86
C VAL A 70 15.70 19.49 -0.89
N SER A 71 15.07 19.13 0.22
CA SER A 71 15.62 18.16 1.19
C SER A 71 15.01 16.77 0.98
N VAL A 72 15.85 15.76 1.12
CA VAL A 72 15.41 14.35 1.19
C VAL A 72 15.12 14.02 2.64
N ILE A 73 13.83 13.78 2.96
CA ILE A 73 13.39 13.42 4.33
C ILE A 73 13.49 11.91 4.57
N ALA A 74 13.08 11.10 3.60
CA ALA A 74 13.08 9.65 3.73
C ALA A 74 13.14 8.96 2.38
N LEU A 75 13.66 7.73 2.39
CA LEU A 75 13.61 6.78 1.28
C LEU A 75 13.37 5.38 1.81
N GLN A 76 12.43 4.68 1.23
CA GLN A 76 12.25 3.24 1.41
C GLN A 76 12.23 2.55 0.05
N LEU A 77 13.27 1.78 -0.22
CA LEU A 77 13.33 0.89 -1.37
C LEU A 77 12.61 -0.42 -1.04
N MET A 78 11.81 -0.88 -1.98
CA MET A 78 11.15 -2.18 -1.97
C MET A 78 11.64 -2.96 -3.20
N PRO A 79 11.42 -4.26 -3.31
CA PRO A 79 12.01 -5.03 -4.42
C PRO A 79 11.68 -4.46 -5.81
N ASP A 80 10.49 -3.93 -6.01
CA ASP A 80 9.91 -3.53 -7.30
C ASP A 80 9.43 -2.07 -7.37
N HIS A 81 9.67 -1.29 -6.31
CA HIS A 81 9.27 0.12 -6.25
C HIS A 81 10.03 0.87 -5.16
N LEU A 82 9.91 2.18 -5.15
CA LEU A 82 10.37 3.02 -4.06
C LEU A 82 9.26 3.94 -3.55
N HIS A 83 9.37 4.29 -2.29
CA HIS A 83 8.71 5.42 -1.66
C HIS A 83 9.76 6.39 -1.16
N GLY A 84 9.61 7.65 -1.51
CA GLY A 84 10.53 8.70 -1.04
C GLY A 84 9.76 9.93 -0.59
N ILE A 85 10.25 10.60 0.44
CA ILE A 85 9.69 11.86 0.93
C ILE A 85 10.67 12.96 0.63
N LEU A 86 10.24 13.96 -0.15
CA LEU A 86 10.96 15.18 -0.46
C LEU A 86 10.27 16.37 0.19
N PHE A 87 11.05 17.30 0.68
CA PHE A 87 10.58 18.59 1.15
C PHE A 87 11.16 19.70 0.27
N VAL A 88 10.28 20.41 -0.41
CA VAL A 88 10.59 21.65 -1.09
C VAL A 88 10.63 22.75 -0.02
N GLU A 89 11.82 23.15 0.39
CA GLU A 89 12.04 24.14 1.47
C GLU A 89 11.82 25.57 1.00
N GLN A 90 12.26 25.84 -0.23
CA GLN A 90 12.13 27.15 -0.88
C GLN A 90 11.45 26.96 -2.23
N SER A 91 10.74 27.97 -2.67
CA SER A 91 10.06 27.91 -3.98
C SER A 91 11.08 27.68 -5.09
N MET A 92 10.83 26.66 -5.91
CA MET A 92 11.69 26.26 -7.00
C MET A 92 11.34 27.01 -8.29
N GLN A 93 12.32 27.27 -9.14
CA GLN A 93 12.06 27.72 -10.51
C GLN A 93 11.53 26.56 -11.40
N GLN A 94 11.89 25.32 -11.07
CA GLN A 94 11.52 24.15 -11.82
C GLN A 94 10.37 23.39 -11.13
N HIS A 95 9.58 22.72 -11.94
CA HIS A 95 8.52 21.85 -11.44
C HIS A 95 9.11 20.56 -10.82
N LEU A 96 8.53 20.06 -9.72
CA LEU A 96 8.93 18.79 -9.06
C LEU A 96 9.10 17.63 -10.07
N GLY A 97 8.30 17.63 -11.13
CA GLY A 97 8.39 16.65 -12.22
C GLY A 97 9.75 16.65 -12.94
N SER A 98 10.44 17.78 -13.00
CA SER A 98 11.78 17.87 -13.60
C SER A 98 12.81 17.13 -12.75
N ILE A 99 12.73 17.29 -11.42
CA ILE A 99 13.58 16.56 -10.46
C ILE A 99 13.39 15.06 -10.61
N VAL A 100 12.12 14.59 -10.62
CA VAL A 100 11.80 13.16 -10.83
C VAL A 100 12.28 12.68 -12.19
N SER A 101 12.19 13.50 -13.23
CA SER A 101 12.66 13.13 -14.58
C SER A 101 14.18 12.99 -14.62
N GLY A 102 14.92 13.89 -13.97
CA GLY A 102 16.37 13.83 -13.82
C GLY A 102 16.81 12.56 -13.08
N PHE A 103 16.19 12.30 -11.92
CA PHE A 103 16.41 11.08 -11.15
C PHE A 103 16.14 9.80 -11.99
N LYS A 104 15.03 9.76 -12.72
CA LYS A 104 14.73 8.63 -13.59
C LYS A 104 15.75 8.48 -14.72
N ALA A 105 16.25 9.57 -15.29
CA ALA A 105 17.25 9.52 -16.35
C ALA A 105 18.58 8.94 -15.84
N SER A 106 19.07 9.40 -14.69
CA SER A 106 20.29 8.90 -14.06
C SER A 106 20.19 7.42 -13.71
N THR A 107 19.11 7.00 -13.04
CA THR A 107 18.89 5.62 -12.66
C THR A 107 18.61 4.70 -13.85
N ASN A 108 18.02 5.19 -14.94
CA ASN A 108 17.91 4.43 -16.21
C ASN A 108 19.30 4.18 -16.82
N LYS A 109 20.23 5.15 -16.74
CA LYS A 109 21.61 4.94 -17.18
C LYS A 109 22.26 3.82 -16.38
N ALA A 110 22.14 3.86 -15.05
CA ALA A 110 22.64 2.80 -14.16
C ALA A 110 22.03 1.42 -14.47
N TYR A 111 20.73 1.35 -14.74
CA TYR A 111 20.06 0.13 -15.12
C TYR A 111 20.62 -0.47 -16.42
N ARG A 112 20.85 0.36 -17.45
CA ARG A 112 21.45 -0.10 -18.72
C ARG A 112 22.86 -0.67 -18.51
N GLN A 113 23.65 -0.04 -17.67
CA GLN A 113 25.01 -0.50 -17.37
C GLN A 113 25.03 -1.77 -16.53
N LEU A 114 24.30 -1.78 -15.41
CA LEU A 114 24.41 -2.86 -14.41
C LEU A 114 23.57 -4.09 -14.73
N VAL A 115 22.49 -3.94 -15.48
CA VAL A 115 21.54 -5.04 -15.73
C VAL A 115 21.53 -5.46 -17.20
N LEU A 116 21.63 -4.51 -18.13
CA LEU A 116 21.59 -4.83 -19.56
C LEU A 116 23.00 -4.99 -20.18
N GLY A 117 24.07 -4.71 -19.41
CA GLY A 117 25.45 -4.82 -19.92
C GLY A 117 25.77 -3.84 -21.06
N GLN A 118 24.99 -2.76 -21.20
CA GLN A 118 25.21 -1.78 -22.25
C GLN A 118 26.27 -0.77 -21.79
N GLU A 119 27.41 -0.73 -22.45
CA GLU A 119 28.37 0.35 -22.29
C GLU A 119 27.73 1.67 -22.75
N THR A 120 27.79 2.68 -21.90
CA THR A 120 27.42 4.04 -22.32
C THR A 120 28.48 4.53 -23.27
N ALA A 121 28.13 4.71 -24.56
CA ALA A 121 28.97 5.44 -25.49
C ALA A 121 29.39 6.77 -24.83
N ALA A 122 30.68 6.98 -24.71
CA ALA A 122 31.24 8.25 -24.25
C ALA A 122 30.63 9.37 -25.10
N THR A 123 30.16 10.42 -24.47
CA THR A 123 29.71 11.63 -25.15
C THR A 123 30.84 12.08 -26.07
N PRO A 124 30.62 12.23 -27.38
CA PRO A 124 31.66 12.76 -28.25
C PRO A 124 32.02 14.15 -27.74
N GLN A 125 33.27 14.33 -27.38
CA GLN A 125 33.82 15.65 -27.13
C GLN A 125 33.62 16.46 -28.43
N HIS A 126 32.97 17.62 -28.30
CA HIS A 126 32.89 18.59 -29.39
C HIS A 126 34.33 18.96 -29.80
N SER A 127 34.81 18.35 -30.84
CA SER A 127 35.92 18.86 -31.63
C SER A 127 35.41 20.03 -32.47
N GLU A 128 36.06 21.15 -32.36
CA GLU A 128 35.79 22.40 -33.09
C GLU A 128 35.72 22.15 -34.61
N PRO A 129 34.92 22.92 -35.34
CA PRO A 129 34.74 22.73 -36.76
C PRO A 129 35.96 23.31 -37.51
N ALA A 130 36.70 22.47 -38.21
CA ALA A 130 37.63 22.92 -39.23
C ALA A 130 36.85 23.44 -40.43
N SER A 131 37.35 24.58 -40.91
CA SER A 131 36.88 25.42 -42.01
C SER A 131 36.45 24.69 -43.29
N ALA A 132 35.39 25.22 -43.92
CA ALA A 132 34.83 24.85 -45.21
C ALA A 132 35.77 25.12 -46.40
N PRO A 133 35.50 24.48 -47.55
CA PRO A 133 35.25 25.24 -48.76
C PRO A 133 33.98 24.83 -49.56
N SER A 134 33.33 25.87 -49.97
CA SER A 134 32.52 26.17 -51.19
C SER A 134 32.21 25.08 -52.20
N ALA A 135 30.92 24.99 -52.55
CA ALA A 135 30.25 25.03 -53.85
C ALA A 135 29.04 24.07 -53.94
N ALA A 136 27.91 24.64 -54.26
CA ALA A 136 26.62 23.97 -54.58
C ALA A 136 26.69 23.16 -55.89
N PRO A 137 25.70 22.28 -56.17
CA PRO A 137 24.47 22.77 -56.76
C PRO A 137 23.13 22.12 -56.25
N VAL A 138 22.10 22.86 -56.53
CA VAL A 138 20.67 22.68 -56.36
C VAL A 138 20.16 21.29 -56.81
N GLY A 139 19.49 20.61 -55.91
CA GLY A 139 18.65 19.44 -56.20
C GLY A 139 17.48 19.42 -55.24
N CYS A 140 16.28 19.73 -55.75
CA CYS A 140 15.03 19.73 -55.01
C CYS A 140 14.66 18.30 -54.61
N ALA A 141 14.95 17.88 -53.40
CA ALA A 141 14.44 16.65 -52.80
C ALA A 141 13.30 16.99 -51.85
N VAL A 142 12.08 16.64 -52.25
CA VAL A 142 10.89 16.68 -51.41
C VAL A 142 11.16 15.82 -50.17
N ALA A 143 11.30 16.46 -49.01
CA ALA A 143 11.43 15.76 -47.74
C ALA A 143 10.08 15.12 -47.39
N LEU A 144 10.03 13.80 -47.48
CA LEU A 144 8.95 13.01 -46.89
C LEU A 144 8.85 13.32 -45.38
N PRO A 145 7.64 13.46 -44.83
CA PRO A 145 7.47 13.74 -43.42
C PRO A 145 8.09 12.58 -42.61
N GLN A 146 9.10 12.88 -41.84
CA GLN A 146 9.65 11.94 -40.86
C GLN A 146 8.51 11.61 -39.85
N GLN A 147 7.97 10.41 -39.99
CA GLN A 147 7.10 9.83 -38.98
C GLN A 147 7.85 9.91 -37.64
N LYS A 148 7.29 10.65 -36.70
CA LYS A 148 7.74 10.62 -35.31
C LYS A 148 7.70 9.16 -34.87
N ARG A 149 8.84 8.47 -34.91
CA ARG A 149 8.97 7.13 -34.34
C ARG A 149 8.46 7.19 -32.92
N ASP A 150 7.44 6.38 -32.64
CA ASP A 150 6.83 6.30 -31.30
C ASP A 150 7.85 5.65 -30.34
N ARG A 151 8.69 6.50 -29.76
CA ARG A 151 9.73 6.11 -28.77
C ARG A 151 9.15 5.32 -27.59
N SER A 152 7.85 5.40 -27.36
CA SER A 152 7.19 4.69 -26.27
C SER A 152 7.16 3.16 -26.52
N HIS A 153 7.02 2.72 -27.76
CA HIS A 153 7.01 1.30 -28.12
C HIS A 153 8.43 0.68 -28.18
N GLU A 154 9.43 1.45 -28.61
CA GLU A 154 10.82 0.96 -28.61
C GLU A 154 11.39 0.82 -27.19
N SER A 155 11.10 1.76 -26.29
CA SER A 155 11.57 1.67 -24.91
C SER A 155 10.97 0.49 -24.15
N ARG A 156 9.74 0.08 -24.47
CA ARG A 156 9.12 -1.14 -23.92
C ARG A 156 9.79 -2.43 -24.42
N ARG A 157 10.30 -2.45 -25.62
CA ARG A 157 11.01 -3.60 -26.22
C ARG A 157 12.42 -3.79 -25.64
N TYR A 158 13.10 -2.73 -25.23
CA TYR A 158 14.50 -2.76 -24.78
C TYR A 158 14.68 -2.57 -23.26
N GLY A 159 13.63 -2.82 -22.47
CA GLY A 159 13.76 -2.85 -21.01
C GLY A 159 13.71 -1.48 -20.35
N GLN A 160 12.54 -0.90 -20.30
CA GLN A 160 12.29 0.27 -19.48
C GLN A 160 12.47 -0.10 -18.00
N PHE A 161 13.20 0.73 -17.23
CA PHE A 161 13.41 0.49 -15.81
C PHE A 161 12.20 0.95 -15.00
N TRP A 162 11.78 2.21 -15.12
CA TRP A 162 10.65 2.75 -14.39
C TRP A 162 9.37 2.72 -15.23
N SER A 163 8.26 2.42 -14.61
CA SER A 163 6.93 2.64 -15.20
C SER A 163 6.72 4.12 -15.52
N LEU A 164 5.81 4.37 -16.47
CA LEU A 164 5.45 5.74 -16.86
C LEU A 164 4.82 6.50 -15.68
N GLY A 165 5.27 7.74 -15.50
CA GLY A 165 4.79 8.61 -14.44
C GLY A 165 5.31 8.22 -13.05
N TYR A 166 4.67 8.76 -12.04
CA TYR A 166 4.85 8.48 -10.61
C TYR A 166 3.57 8.90 -9.89
N ASN A 167 3.37 8.38 -8.69
CA ASN A 167 2.31 8.86 -7.82
C ASN A 167 2.91 9.81 -6.80
N ASP A 168 2.22 10.91 -6.54
CA ASP A 168 2.57 11.88 -5.50
C ASP A 168 1.39 12.07 -4.53
N HIS A 169 1.74 12.27 -3.28
CA HIS A 169 0.81 12.65 -2.22
C HIS A 169 1.39 13.84 -1.46
N ILE A 170 0.59 14.90 -1.32
CA ILE A 170 1.01 16.13 -0.65
C ILE A 170 0.71 15.98 0.82
N LEU A 171 1.74 16.06 1.67
CA LEU A 171 1.61 15.99 3.11
C LEU A 171 1.27 17.39 3.63
N SER A 172 0.04 17.58 4.11
CA SER A 172 -0.46 18.87 4.59
C SER A 172 -1.02 18.82 6.01
N GLY A 173 -1.27 17.62 6.54
CA GLY A 173 -1.82 17.40 7.87
C GLY A 173 -0.76 17.42 8.97
N GLN A 174 -1.11 17.95 10.14
CA GLN A 174 -0.26 17.87 11.32
C GLN A 174 -0.05 16.40 11.72
N GLY A 175 1.20 15.97 11.94
CA GLY A 175 1.56 14.60 12.29
C GLY A 175 1.52 13.60 11.12
N GLU A 176 1.12 14.03 9.92
CA GLU A 176 1.06 13.18 8.73
C GLU A 176 2.46 12.69 8.31
N LEU A 177 3.47 13.57 8.38
CA LEU A 177 4.85 13.23 8.07
C LEU A 177 5.38 12.08 8.95
N ASP A 178 5.15 12.14 10.26
CA ASP A 178 5.62 11.10 11.19
C ASP A 178 4.88 9.77 10.98
N SER A 179 3.60 9.84 10.64
CA SER A 179 2.82 8.67 10.29
C SER A 179 3.34 7.99 9.02
N TRP A 180 3.69 8.78 7.99
CA TRP A 180 4.29 8.26 6.77
C TRP A 180 5.71 7.74 6.97
N ARG A 181 6.54 8.41 7.78
CA ARG A 181 7.87 7.90 8.14
C ARG A 181 7.79 6.52 8.80
N ARG A 182 6.91 6.36 9.78
CA ARG A 182 6.67 5.06 10.44
C ARG A 182 6.15 4.01 9.45
N TYR A 183 5.20 4.39 8.60
CA TYR A 183 4.69 3.49 7.58
C TYR A 183 5.79 3.03 6.60
N LEU A 184 6.65 3.94 6.14
CA LEU A 184 7.75 3.60 5.23
C LEU A 184 8.76 2.66 5.89
N ALA A 185 9.15 2.94 7.12
CA ALA A 185 10.07 2.09 7.88
C ALA A 185 9.50 0.67 8.11
N ASP A 186 8.18 0.53 8.28
CA ASP A 186 7.49 -0.72 8.50
C ASP A 186 7.18 -1.52 7.21
N ASN A 187 7.31 -0.90 6.05
CA ASN A 187 6.99 -1.54 4.76
C ASN A 187 7.69 -2.87 4.49
N PRO A 188 9.00 -3.02 4.77
CA PRO A 188 9.68 -4.31 4.60
C PRO A 188 9.04 -5.42 5.46
N ARG A 189 8.78 -5.17 6.74
CA ARG A 189 8.13 -6.12 7.65
C ARG A 189 6.73 -6.50 7.15
N ARG A 190 5.92 -5.51 6.76
CA ARG A 190 4.58 -5.75 6.21
C ARG A 190 4.60 -6.58 4.93
N LEU A 191 5.53 -6.32 4.03
CA LEU A 191 5.66 -7.12 2.82
C LEU A 191 6.11 -8.53 3.15
N PHE A 192 7.06 -8.68 4.09
CA PHE A 192 7.56 -9.97 4.54
C PHE A 192 6.43 -10.82 5.13
N LEU A 193 5.67 -10.30 6.08
CA LEU A 193 4.53 -10.99 6.70
C LEU A 193 3.47 -11.40 5.65
N ARG A 194 3.15 -10.53 4.69
CA ARG A 194 2.21 -10.88 3.60
C ARG A 194 2.70 -12.01 2.71
N ARG A 195 4.01 -12.14 2.53
CA ARG A 195 4.60 -13.25 1.76
C ARG A 195 4.64 -14.54 2.54
N GLN A 196 4.88 -14.46 3.84
CA GLN A 196 4.91 -15.63 4.73
C GLN A 196 3.50 -16.18 4.99
N PHE A 197 2.51 -15.31 5.16
CA PHE A 197 1.14 -15.67 5.52
C PHE A 197 0.12 -15.12 4.50
N PRO A 198 0.18 -15.56 3.23
CA PRO A 198 -0.66 -14.99 2.18
C PRO A 198 -2.15 -15.14 2.47
N ASP A 199 -2.57 -16.21 3.14
CA ASP A 199 -3.98 -16.52 3.44
C ASP A 199 -4.61 -15.56 4.44
N LEU A 200 -3.81 -14.92 5.30
CA LEU A 200 -4.27 -13.89 6.23
C LEU A 200 -4.51 -12.54 5.54
N PHE A 201 -3.97 -12.34 4.34
CA PHE A 201 -4.00 -11.04 3.66
C PHE A 201 -4.67 -11.07 2.28
N ARG A 202 -5.02 -12.25 1.79
CA ARG A 202 -5.79 -12.42 0.55
C ARG A 202 -7.28 -12.38 0.85
N VAL A 203 -8.01 -11.56 0.11
CA VAL A 203 -9.47 -11.55 0.20
C VAL A 203 -10.03 -12.83 -0.41
N SER A 204 -10.89 -13.52 0.34
CA SER A 204 -11.69 -14.65 -0.11
C SER A 204 -13.09 -14.15 -0.43
N PHE A 205 -13.69 -14.69 -1.47
CA PHE A 205 -15.06 -14.40 -1.89
C PHE A 205 -15.91 -15.66 -1.85
N GLY A 206 -17.24 -15.49 -1.81
CA GLY A 206 -18.16 -16.59 -1.87
C GLY A 206 -18.28 -17.42 -0.57
N LEU A 207 -17.84 -16.89 0.57
CA LEU A 207 -17.98 -17.55 1.86
C LEU A 207 -19.45 -17.55 2.29
N GLN A 208 -20.06 -18.74 2.38
CA GLN A 208 -21.46 -18.89 2.78
C GLN A 208 -21.60 -18.94 4.30
N ILE A 209 -22.44 -18.06 4.87
CA ILE A 209 -22.80 -18.04 6.29
C ILE A 209 -24.34 -17.90 6.36
N GLY A 210 -25.05 -18.98 6.55
CA GLY A 210 -26.50 -18.99 6.40
C GLY A 210 -26.93 -18.48 5.02
N PRO A 211 -27.82 -17.48 4.93
CA PRO A 211 -28.27 -16.90 3.67
C PRO A 211 -27.26 -15.88 3.07
N PHE A 212 -26.17 -15.57 3.78
CA PHE A 212 -25.23 -14.53 3.36
C PHE A 212 -24.06 -15.10 2.57
N THR A 213 -23.75 -14.48 1.43
CA THR A 213 -22.52 -14.70 0.69
C THR A 213 -21.53 -13.58 1.02
N CYS A 214 -20.47 -13.90 1.73
CA CYS A 214 -19.53 -12.91 2.27
C CYS A 214 -18.21 -12.88 1.53
N SER A 215 -17.58 -11.70 1.52
CA SER A 215 -16.15 -11.55 1.32
C SER A 215 -15.43 -11.47 2.67
N ALA A 216 -14.18 -11.98 2.73
CA ALA A 216 -13.44 -12.13 3.97
C ALA A 216 -11.97 -11.87 3.81
N VAL A 217 -11.34 -11.24 4.82
CA VAL A 217 -9.87 -11.09 4.93
C VAL A 217 -9.46 -11.24 6.40
N GLY A 218 -8.35 -11.92 6.65
CA GLY A 218 -7.89 -12.25 8.01
C GLY A 218 -8.01 -13.73 8.33
N ASN A 219 -7.99 -14.07 9.60
CA ASN A 219 -8.00 -15.45 10.07
C ASN A 219 -9.41 -16.07 10.02
N ARG A 220 -9.69 -16.86 8.98
CA ARG A 220 -10.97 -17.55 8.79
C ARG A 220 -11.21 -18.67 9.80
N PHE A 221 -10.17 -19.21 10.45
CA PHE A 221 -10.32 -20.23 11.49
C PHE A 221 -11.11 -19.72 12.70
N LEU A 222 -11.20 -18.39 12.90
CA LEU A 222 -12.03 -17.81 13.95
C LEU A 222 -13.53 -18.16 13.81
N LEU A 223 -13.99 -18.47 12.60
CA LEU A 223 -15.35 -18.96 12.38
C LEU A 223 -15.60 -20.37 12.93
N GLY A 224 -14.55 -21.18 13.07
CA GLY A 224 -14.61 -22.51 13.64
C GLY A 224 -14.36 -22.55 15.16
N TYR A 225 -14.15 -21.42 15.82
CA TYR A 225 -13.92 -21.41 17.27
C TYR A 225 -15.16 -21.91 18.02
N PRO A 226 -14.98 -22.72 19.08
CA PRO A 226 -16.12 -23.32 19.79
C PRO A 226 -16.97 -22.28 20.53
N ARG A 227 -16.37 -21.18 20.98
CA ARG A 227 -17.08 -20.13 21.70
C ARG A 227 -16.97 -18.80 20.97
N ARG A 228 -18.03 -18.44 20.27
CA ARG A 228 -18.19 -17.14 19.61
C ARG A 228 -19.35 -16.43 20.26
N MET A 229 -19.23 -15.11 20.43
CA MET A 229 -20.22 -14.31 21.14
C MET A 229 -20.53 -13.05 20.36
N GLN A 230 -21.79 -12.87 19.98
CA GLN A 230 -22.25 -11.63 19.39
C GLN A 230 -22.17 -10.51 20.42
N VAL A 231 -21.50 -9.42 20.09
CA VAL A 231 -21.57 -8.17 20.86
C VAL A 231 -22.74 -7.37 20.31
N GLN A 232 -23.76 -7.20 21.12
CA GLN A 232 -24.94 -6.42 20.80
C GLN A 232 -25.28 -5.53 21.99
N CYS A 233 -25.39 -4.22 21.74
CA CYS A 233 -25.71 -3.23 22.75
C CYS A 233 -26.85 -2.35 22.26
N SER A 234 -27.78 -2.03 23.14
CA SER A 234 -28.84 -1.07 22.86
C SER A 234 -28.23 0.31 22.54
N THR A 235 -28.84 1.03 21.63
CA THR A 235 -28.46 2.43 21.30
C THR A 235 -28.86 3.42 22.39
N HIS A 236 -29.66 2.99 23.38
CA HIS A 236 -30.20 3.83 24.46
C HIS A 236 -29.60 3.52 25.84
N LEU A 237 -28.42 2.87 25.87
CA LEU A 237 -27.74 2.59 27.16
C LEU A 237 -27.12 3.87 27.72
N TYR A 238 -27.23 4.00 29.06
CA TYR A 238 -26.51 5.02 29.81
C TYR A 238 -25.05 4.60 30.08
N GLU A 239 -24.19 5.56 30.42
CA GLU A 239 -22.75 5.30 30.54
C GLU A 239 -22.40 4.16 31.53
N PRO A 240 -23.03 4.04 32.74
CA PRO A 240 -22.75 2.92 33.65
C PRO A 240 -23.07 1.56 33.04
N ASP A 241 -24.18 1.46 32.27
CA ASP A 241 -24.61 0.22 31.64
C ASP A 241 -23.66 -0.18 30.48
N ILE A 242 -23.14 0.82 29.74
CA ILE A 242 -22.14 0.61 28.72
C ILE A 242 -20.86 0.03 29.34
N GLN A 243 -20.39 0.59 30.45
CA GLN A 243 -19.20 0.12 31.16
C GLN A 243 -19.37 -1.32 31.66
N GLN A 244 -20.52 -1.63 32.27
CA GLN A 244 -20.82 -2.98 32.70
C GLN A 244 -20.89 -3.96 31.53
N THR A 245 -21.51 -3.57 30.42
CA THR A 245 -21.57 -4.36 29.19
C THR A 245 -20.18 -4.65 28.64
N ILE A 246 -19.31 -3.64 28.55
CA ILE A 246 -17.91 -3.80 28.15
C ILE A 246 -17.20 -4.80 29.05
N ALA A 247 -17.34 -4.66 30.38
CA ALA A 247 -16.69 -5.54 31.35
C ALA A 247 -17.11 -7.00 31.17
N CYS A 248 -18.41 -7.27 30.94
CA CYS A 248 -18.93 -8.62 30.69
C CYS A 248 -18.34 -9.25 29.41
N TYR A 249 -18.38 -8.54 28.29
CA TYR A 249 -17.80 -9.04 27.02
C TYR A 249 -16.30 -9.22 27.12
N MET A 250 -15.58 -8.32 27.78
CA MET A 250 -14.14 -8.44 27.99
C MET A 250 -13.79 -9.65 28.85
N ALA A 251 -14.56 -9.95 29.88
CA ALA A 251 -14.38 -11.14 30.71
C ALA A 251 -14.58 -12.41 29.88
N ALA A 252 -15.62 -12.47 29.04
CA ALA A 252 -15.87 -13.56 28.13
C ALA A 252 -14.74 -13.75 27.11
N ALA A 253 -14.26 -12.66 26.51
CA ALA A 253 -13.17 -12.71 25.53
C ALA A 253 -11.85 -13.16 26.17
N ARG A 254 -11.51 -12.71 27.36
CA ARG A 254 -10.35 -13.18 28.13
C ARG A 254 -10.44 -14.66 28.52
N SER A 255 -11.65 -15.19 28.67
CA SER A 255 -11.88 -16.63 28.88
C SER A 255 -11.98 -17.43 27.56
N GLY A 256 -11.53 -16.89 26.43
CA GLY A 256 -11.38 -17.57 25.16
C GLY A 256 -12.55 -17.45 24.20
N ALA A 257 -13.50 -16.52 24.41
CA ALA A 257 -14.54 -16.26 23.44
C ALA A 257 -14.02 -15.34 22.31
N VAL A 258 -14.42 -15.63 21.07
CA VAL A 258 -14.24 -14.73 19.91
C VAL A 258 -15.43 -13.77 19.85
N LEU A 259 -15.20 -12.47 19.96
CA LEU A 259 -16.27 -11.49 19.86
C LEU A 259 -16.60 -11.19 18.40
N VAL A 260 -17.89 -11.12 18.09
CA VAL A 260 -18.43 -10.89 16.74
C VAL A 260 -19.32 -9.66 16.75
N SER A 261 -19.05 -8.66 15.94
CA SER A 261 -19.91 -7.47 15.85
C SER A 261 -19.66 -6.64 14.60
N PRO A 262 -20.69 -5.96 14.08
CA PRO A 262 -20.57 -4.87 13.13
C PRO A 262 -20.15 -3.52 13.77
N ALA A 263 -20.09 -3.43 15.10
CA ALA A 263 -19.77 -2.23 15.85
C ALA A 263 -20.62 -1.01 15.44
N ILE A 264 -21.95 -1.15 15.49
CA ILE A 264 -22.89 -0.10 15.05
C ILE A 264 -23.16 0.88 16.19
N SER A 265 -23.64 0.37 17.34
CA SER A 265 -23.93 1.21 18.51
C SER A 265 -22.65 1.67 19.22
N GLU A 266 -22.76 2.70 20.06
CA GLU A 266 -21.60 3.19 20.82
C GLU A 266 -21.05 2.12 21.78
N GLY A 267 -21.93 1.38 22.45
CA GLY A 267 -21.52 0.28 23.31
C GLY A 267 -20.78 -0.83 22.57
N GLU A 268 -21.26 -1.21 21.36
CA GLU A 268 -20.57 -2.18 20.49
C GLU A 268 -19.20 -1.68 20.05
N LYS A 269 -19.11 -0.43 19.57
CA LYS A 269 -17.83 0.17 19.13
C LYS A 269 -16.79 0.17 20.24
N ARG A 270 -17.20 0.59 21.44
CA ARG A 270 -16.31 0.67 22.61
C ARG A 270 -15.89 -0.73 23.08
N THR A 271 -16.81 -1.70 23.09
CA THR A 271 -16.50 -3.09 23.41
C THR A 271 -15.51 -3.70 22.42
N MET A 272 -15.80 -3.58 21.13
CA MET A 272 -14.92 -4.10 20.08
C MET A 272 -13.55 -3.40 20.09
N ARG A 273 -13.52 -2.10 20.37
CA ARG A 273 -12.27 -1.35 20.50
C ARG A 273 -11.45 -1.82 21.70
N ALA A 274 -12.08 -1.96 22.88
CA ALA A 274 -11.40 -2.45 24.08
C ALA A 274 -10.81 -3.86 23.87
N ALA A 275 -11.56 -4.76 23.24
CA ALA A 275 -11.08 -6.09 22.91
C ALA A 275 -9.95 -6.09 21.87
N PHE A 276 -10.04 -5.23 20.87
CA PHE A 276 -9.00 -5.04 19.86
C PHE A 276 -7.68 -4.55 20.48
N ASP A 277 -7.76 -3.53 21.34
CA ASP A 277 -6.60 -2.94 22.01
C ASP A 277 -5.97 -3.90 23.02
N ALA A 278 -6.79 -4.78 23.63
CA ALA A 278 -6.34 -5.86 24.51
C ALA A 278 -5.76 -7.08 23.75
N GLY A 279 -5.70 -7.05 22.43
CA GLY A 279 -5.13 -8.15 21.63
C GLY A 279 -6.02 -9.39 21.54
N LEU A 280 -7.29 -9.30 21.87
CA LEU A 280 -8.22 -10.43 21.90
C LEU A 280 -8.76 -10.78 20.49
N PRO A 281 -9.18 -12.04 20.25
CA PRO A 281 -9.66 -12.46 18.94
C PRO A 281 -11.04 -11.89 18.61
N LEU A 282 -11.18 -11.37 17.37
CA LEU A 282 -12.37 -10.66 16.91
C LEU A 282 -12.80 -11.08 15.51
N ILE A 283 -14.11 -11.09 15.28
CA ILE A 283 -14.71 -11.09 13.95
C ILE A 283 -15.46 -9.77 13.77
N PHE A 284 -14.96 -8.94 12.85
CA PHE A 284 -15.54 -7.63 12.54
C PHE A 284 -16.35 -7.70 11.24
N ILE A 285 -17.62 -7.28 11.29
CA ILE A 285 -18.49 -7.23 10.12
C ILE A 285 -18.46 -5.80 9.56
N SER A 286 -17.91 -5.67 8.36
CA SER A 286 -17.78 -4.39 7.68
C SER A 286 -19.00 -4.08 6.83
N ALA A 287 -19.45 -2.83 6.86
CA ALA A 287 -20.48 -2.33 5.96
C ALA A 287 -19.96 -2.08 4.53
N SER A 288 -18.64 -1.97 4.37
CA SER A 288 -18.00 -1.79 3.07
C SER A 288 -17.58 -3.15 2.53
N GLY A 289 -17.98 -3.44 1.28
CA GLY A 289 -17.53 -4.65 0.58
C GLY A 289 -16.01 -4.66 0.38
N LEU A 290 -15.46 -5.86 0.19
CA LEU A 290 -14.03 -6.04 -0.07
C LEU A 290 -13.78 -6.28 -1.57
N THR A 291 -12.67 -5.77 -2.08
CA THR A 291 -12.15 -6.09 -3.43
C THR A 291 -10.93 -6.99 -3.31
N SER A 292 -10.50 -7.62 -4.41
CA SER A 292 -9.23 -8.36 -4.45
C SER A 292 -8.00 -7.51 -4.07
N PHE A 293 -8.13 -6.19 -4.13
CA PHE A 293 -7.07 -5.22 -3.77
C PHE A 293 -7.19 -4.71 -2.33
N SER A 294 -8.30 -5.03 -1.64
CA SER A 294 -8.49 -4.61 -0.24
C SER A 294 -7.43 -5.25 0.64
N LYS A 295 -6.82 -4.43 1.49
CA LYS A 295 -5.76 -4.87 2.41
C LYS A 295 -6.00 -4.24 3.77
N PRO A 296 -5.97 -5.02 4.86
CA PRO A 296 -5.98 -4.45 6.19
C PRO A 296 -4.85 -3.43 6.32
N GLY A 297 -5.13 -2.27 6.91
CA GLY A 297 -4.16 -1.20 7.12
C GLY A 297 -3.97 -0.88 8.60
N GLY A 298 -2.90 -0.17 8.94
CA GLY A 298 -2.65 0.25 10.32
C GLY A 298 -2.64 -0.92 11.29
N ALA A 299 -3.28 -0.76 12.44
CA ALA A 299 -3.38 -1.78 13.48
C ALA A 299 -4.16 -3.04 13.04
N PHE A 300 -5.07 -2.94 12.07
CA PHE A 300 -5.76 -4.11 11.52
C PHE A 300 -4.81 -5.05 10.78
N PHE A 301 -3.76 -4.51 10.15
CA PHE A 301 -2.72 -5.34 9.55
C PHE A 301 -2.06 -6.22 10.60
N ASP A 302 -1.62 -5.64 11.71
CA ASP A 302 -0.95 -6.36 12.79
C ASP A 302 -1.89 -7.36 13.47
N ALA A 303 -3.16 -7.01 13.65
CA ALA A 303 -4.18 -7.92 14.17
C ALA A 303 -4.44 -9.12 13.24
N CYS A 304 -4.46 -8.91 11.91
CA CYS A 304 -4.55 -10.00 10.95
C CYS A 304 -3.28 -10.87 10.96
N ALA A 305 -2.10 -10.25 10.99
CA ALA A 305 -0.82 -10.96 11.05
C ALA A 305 -0.70 -11.83 12.31
N ALA A 306 -1.24 -11.36 13.44
CA ALA A 306 -1.34 -12.12 14.70
C ALA A 306 -2.41 -13.22 14.67
N GLY A 307 -3.16 -13.36 13.57
CA GLY A 307 -4.23 -14.34 13.46
C GLY A 307 -5.45 -14.09 14.34
N ARG A 308 -5.57 -12.90 14.96
CA ARG A 308 -6.63 -12.55 15.91
C ARG A 308 -7.77 -11.73 15.33
N LEU A 309 -7.74 -11.43 14.03
CA LEU A 309 -8.78 -10.65 13.36
C LEU A 309 -9.26 -11.33 12.09
N LEU A 310 -10.59 -11.40 11.95
CA LEU A 310 -11.28 -11.68 10.71
C LEU A 310 -12.19 -10.50 10.39
N ILE A 311 -12.10 -9.99 9.16
CA ILE A 311 -12.99 -8.96 8.63
C ILE A 311 -13.89 -9.62 7.59
N LEU A 312 -15.20 -9.51 7.77
CA LEU A 312 -16.22 -10.03 6.87
C LEU A 312 -17.05 -8.89 6.28
N SER A 313 -17.52 -9.06 5.06
CA SER A 313 -18.55 -8.19 4.50
C SER A 313 -19.56 -9.01 3.68
N PRO A 314 -20.87 -8.85 3.93
CA PRO A 314 -21.92 -9.49 3.15
C PRO A 314 -22.31 -8.68 1.90
N TRP A 315 -21.56 -7.63 1.57
CA TRP A 315 -21.83 -6.75 0.42
C TRP A 315 -20.71 -6.79 -0.60
N GLU A 316 -21.11 -6.49 -1.84
CA GLU A 316 -20.15 -6.13 -2.88
C GLU A 316 -19.53 -4.75 -2.58
N HIS A 317 -18.32 -4.54 -3.08
CA HIS A 317 -17.61 -3.30 -2.87
C HIS A 317 -18.29 -2.13 -3.57
N GLN A 318 -18.50 -1.05 -2.82
CA GLN A 318 -19.00 0.21 -3.34
C GLN A 318 -17.92 1.28 -3.21
N ASN A 319 -17.65 2.01 -4.31
CA ASN A 319 -16.64 3.07 -4.33
C ASN A 319 -17.04 4.32 -3.52
N GLN A 320 -18.31 4.46 -3.19
CA GLN A 320 -18.83 5.56 -2.37
C GLN A 320 -19.17 5.02 -0.98
N GLN A 321 -18.75 5.76 0.04
CA GLN A 321 -19.11 5.46 1.41
C GLN A 321 -20.60 5.71 1.61
N SER A 322 -21.41 4.66 1.58
CA SER A 322 -22.85 4.76 1.84
C SER A 322 -23.10 4.95 3.33
N LYS A 323 -24.07 5.79 3.68
CA LYS A 323 -24.56 5.87 5.06
C LYS A 323 -25.21 4.55 5.44
N LEU A 324 -24.92 4.06 6.65
CA LEU A 324 -25.56 2.88 7.20
C LEU A 324 -27.09 3.11 7.26
N THR A 325 -27.85 2.23 6.65
CA THR A 325 -29.30 2.21 6.75
C THR A 325 -29.76 1.20 7.80
N ARG A 326 -30.98 1.39 8.32
CA ARG A 326 -31.55 0.45 9.29
C ARG A 326 -31.61 -1.01 8.78
N PRO A 327 -32.03 -1.30 7.52
CA PRO A 327 -31.97 -2.64 6.98
C PRO A 327 -30.54 -3.23 6.97
N MET A 328 -29.52 -2.44 6.59
CA MET A 328 -28.14 -2.91 6.62
C MET A 328 -27.70 -3.27 8.05
N CYS A 329 -28.03 -2.43 9.03
CA CYS A 329 -27.73 -2.72 10.43
C CYS A 329 -28.37 -4.02 10.90
N MET A 330 -29.63 -4.27 10.53
CA MET A 330 -30.33 -5.52 10.86
C MET A 330 -29.67 -6.73 10.23
N GLN A 331 -29.31 -6.66 8.95
CA GLN A 331 -28.62 -7.75 8.23
C GLN A 331 -27.25 -8.06 8.83
N MET A 332 -26.46 -7.04 9.20
CA MET A 332 -25.15 -7.22 9.85
C MET A 332 -25.30 -7.86 11.23
N ASN A 333 -26.30 -7.45 12.00
CA ASN A 333 -26.58 -8.05 13.30
C ASN A 333 -27.04 -9.51 13.17
N GLU A 334 -27.86 -9.80 12.16
CA GLU A 334 -28.29 -11.18 11.86
C GLU A 334 -27.10 -12.05 11.46
N LEU A 335 -26.20 -11.54 10.62
CA LEU A 335 -24.96 -12.24 10.28
C LEU A 335 -24.11 -12.49 11.53
N ALA A 336 -23.97 -11.51 12.43
CA ALA A 336 -23.22 -11.66 13.68
C ALA A 336 -23.87 -12.75 14.57
N ARG A 337 -25.19 -12.77 14.66
CA ARG A 337 -25.95 -13.79 15.40
C ARG A 337 -25.70 -15.18 14.83
N LEU A 338 -25.84 -15.36 13.53
CA LEU A 338 -25.60 -16.64 12.86
C LEU A 338 -24.17 -17.14 13.10
N ILE A 339 -23.17 -16.27 13.02
CA ILE A 339 -21.77 -16.63 13.30
C ILE A 339 -21.62 -17.09 14.76
N ALA A 340 -22.27 -16.42 15.71
CA ALA A 340 -22.18 -16.77 17.11
C ALA A 340 -22.88 -18.09 17.46
N GLU A 341 -24.01 -18.37 16.85
CA GLU A 341 -24.88 -19.52 17.16
C GLU A 341 -24.58 -20.79 16.34
N THR A 342 -23.97 -20.65 15.15
CA THR A 342 -23.65 -21.82 14.31
C THR A 342 -22.62 -22.72 15.02
N PRO A 343 -22.86 -24.00 15.25
CA PRO A 343 -21.86 -24.89 15.83
C PRO A 343 -20.60 -24.93 14.96
N PRO A 344 -19.42 -25.14 15.55
CA PRO A 344 -18.20 -25.31 14.77
C PRO A 344 -18.39 -26.48 13.80
N GLN A 345 -18.11 -26.23 12.51
CA GLN A 345 -18.11 -27.31 11.55
C GLN A 345 -17.06 -28.33 11.99
N SER A 346 -17.51 -29.54 12.31
CA SER A 346 -16.62 -30.68 12.46
C SER A 346 -15.86 -30.82 11.14
N SER A 347 -14.51 -30.73 11.20
CA SER A 347 -13.66 -31.03 10.06
C SER A 347 -13.93 -32.50 9.65
N GLU A 348 -14.86 -32.71 8.72
CA GLU A 348 -14.85 -33.93 7.95
C GLU A 348 -13.53 -33.94 7.17
N GLN A 349 -12.66 -34.82 7.57
CA GLN A 349 -11.48 -35.18 6.79
C GLN A 349 -11.99 -35.68 5.44
N PRO A 350 -11.48 -35.16 4.32
CA PRO A 350 -11.71 -35.82 3.04
C PRO A 350 -11.03 -37.20 3.09
N ASN A 351 -11.84 -38.24 2.89
CA ASN A 351 -11.37 -39.60 2.63
C ASN A 351 -10.46 -39.65 1.42
#